data_a6645b5be2a72b8a51f2f4d5aea5e376
#
_entry.id   a6645b5be2a72b8a51f2f4d5aea5e376
#
_cell.length_a   1.000
_cell.length_b   1.000
_cell.length_c   1.000
_cell.angle_alpha   90.00
_cell.angle_beta   90.00
_cell.angle_gamma   90.00
#
_symmetry.space_group_name_H-M   'P 1'
#
loop_
_entity.id
_entity.type
_entity.pdbx_description
1 polymer ?
#
loop_
_entity_poly.entity_id
_entity_poly.type
_entity_poly.pdbx_seq_one_letter_code
_entity_poly.pdbx_strand_id
1 'polypeptide(L)'
;MRGLMMDFPLTIPALLERADGIFGNVEIVTRKPDRSLARYTWGDLYKRSRRMANALLRLGLQRGDRVATLLWNQSEHMEAYFGVPIAGGVLHTLNLRLHPDEIAFIANHAGDRFLIVDDVLLPVYEKFRDRVKFERVIVVPFGGAVTPEGCDGYEELLAEASEDYTYPQLEENEAAAMCYTSGTTGRSKGVVYSHRAIVLHSLNCCGVDSFSVSMRDTVLPLASLFHANGWGIPFTAATAGAKVVLPGPFADAEGILDLMEQERVTLGLGVPTVWFGVLDALDKHPGRWKISWPVRLLIGGAAASEALMRGFERHGFSLMCLWGMTETTPHACCSLLRPQMHDWTEEKKYEQRLKQGTPTAIVEARIMMVDGTRASHDGKTVGELEVRGPWIASSYYNMPEEAHRWSPDGWLRTGDMAHIDEYGYIKLVDRSKDLIKSGGEWISSVDLENALMGHPSVKEAAVIGVAHPKWQERPLAVVVLNEGTEAHAAELREFLAAKFAKWQVPDAFVFAKEIPRTSVGKFRKTALREQFLDWKWES
;
A
#
# COMPACT_ATOMS: atom_id res chain seq x y z
N MET A 1 -9.42 -17.47 36.87
CA MET A 1 -7.95 -17.63 37.13
C MET A 1 -7.22 -16.84 36.07
N ARG A 2 -6.27 -16.00 36.44
CA ARG A 2 -5.42 -15.27 35.46
C ARG A 2 -4.35 -16.23 34.93
N GLY A 3 -3.95 -16.10 33.63
CA GLY A 3 -2.85 -16.87 33.07
C GLY A 3 -1.52 -16.52 33.79
N LEU A 4 -0.60 -17.48 33.82
CA LEU A 4 0.70 -17.35 34.50
C LEU A 4 1.86 -17.18 33.50
N MET A 5 1.60 -16.42 32.42
CA MET A 5 2.62 -16.05 31.42
C MET A 5 3.27 -14.73 31.83
N MET A 6 4.49 -14.50 31.33
CA MET A 6 5.19 -13.24 31.51
C MET A 6 4.35 -12.08 30.95
N ASP A 7 4.36 -10.97 31.65
CA ASP A 7 3.81 -9.70 31.16
C ASP A 7 4.89 -9.02 30.29
N PHE A 8 4.97 -9.43 29.01
CA PHE A 8 5.94 -8.95 28.05
C PHE A 8 5.23 -8.13 26.97
N PRO A 9 5.46 -6.80 26.90
CA PRO A 9 4.72 -5.93 25.99
C PRO A 9 5.13 -6.14 24.54
N LEU A 10 4.15 -6.13 23.64
CA LEU A 10 4.35 -6.24 22.19
C LEU A 10 4.80 -4.88 21.62
N THR A 11 6.11 -4.59 21.70
CA THR A 11 6.68 -3.30 21.30
C THR A 11 7.77 -3.44 20.26
N ILE A 12 7.99 -2.38 19.47
CA ILE A 12 8.99 -2.33 18.39
C ILE A 12 10.43 -2.60 18.88
N PRO A 13 10.87 -2.17 20.08
CA PRO A 13 12.17 -2.57 20.60
C PRO A 13 12.44 -4.09 20.51
N ALA A 14 11.46 -4.93 20.80
CA ALA A 14 11.63 -6.39 20.74
C ALA A 14 11.93 -6.88 19.30
N LEU A 15 11.38 -6.24 18.28
CA LEU A 15 11.67 -6.56 16.87
C LEU A 15 13.09 -6.14 16.50
N LEU A 16 13.51 -4.97 16.95
CA LEU A 16 14.84 -4.42 16.67
C LEU A 16 15.94 -5.23 17.36
N GLU A 17 15.77 -5.59 18.65
CA GLU A 17 16.68 -6.46 19.39
C GLU A 17 16.82 -7.85 18.74
N ARG A 18 15.70 -8.41 18.26
CA ARG A 18 15.72 -9.67 17.53
C ARG A 18 16.49 -9.56 16.21
N ALA A 19 16.29 -8.47 15.46
CA ALA A 19 16.94 -8.25 14.18
C ALA A 19 18.47 -8.20 14.33
N ASP A 20 18.98 -7.48 15.32
CA ASP A 20 20.42 -7.45 15.62
C ASP A 20 20.93 -8.77 16.20
N GLY A 21 20.30 -9.27 17.27
CA GLY A 21 20.80 -10.40 18.05
C GLY A 21 20.85 -11.72 17.28
N ILE A 22 20.02 -11.88 16.23
CA ILE A 22 19.95 -13.13 15.44
C ILE A 22 20.39 -12.90 13.99
N PHE A 23 20.07 -11.77 13.41
CA PHE A 23 20.23 -11.49 11.98
C PHE A 23 21.14 -10.28 11.69
N GLY A 24 21.93 -9.86 12.67
CA GLY A 24 22.75 -8.64 12.61
C GLY A 24 23.68 -8.55 11.40
N ASN A 25 24.03 -9.67 10.77
CA ASN A 25 24.85 -9.75 9.56
C ASN A 25 24.06 -9.82 8.23
N VAL A 26 22.73 -9.85 8.27
CA VAL A 26 21.90 -9.88 7.07
C VAL A 26 21.83 -8.49 6.47
N GLU A 27 21.99 -8.41 5.13
CA GLU A 27 22.10 -7.13 4.42
C GLU A 27 20.77 -6.40 4.28
N ILE A 28 20.88 -5.07 4.29
CA ILE A 28 19.91 -4.11 3.79
C ILE A 28 20.62 -3.31 2.69
N VAL A 29 20.05 -3.33 1.49
CA VAL A 29 20.65 -2.72 0.29
C VAL A 29 19.79 -1.55 -0.15
N THR A 30 20.40 -0.41 -0.40
CA THR A 30 19.72 0.81 -0.90
C THR A 30 20.30 1.24 -2.24
N ARG A 31 19.45 1.44 -3.25
CA ARG A 31 19.82 2.14 -4.48
C ARG A 31 19.80 3.63 -4.25
N LYS A 32 20.95 4.27 -4.43
CA LYS A 32 21.15 5.72 -4.30
C LYS A 32 20.72 6.50 -5.54
N PRO A 33 20.56 7.84 -5.47
CA PRO A 33 20.18 8.67 -6.62
C PRO A 33 21.11 8.55 -7.83
N ASP A 34 22.39 8.25 -7.63
CA ASP A 34 23.38 7.99 -8.69
C ASP A 34 23.32 6.54 -9.23
N ARG A 35 22.32 5.75 -8.79
CA ARG A 35 22.10 4.34 -9.08
C ARG A 35 23.14 3.37 -8.49
N SER A 36 24.12 3.83 -7.73
CA SER A 36 24.99 2.96 -6.94
C SER A 36 24.20 2.25 -5.83
N LEU A 37 24.77 1.14 -5.31
CA LEU A 37 24.17 0.39 -4.22
C LEU A 37 24.97 0.62 -2.93
N ALA A 38 24.31 1.20 -1.94
CA ALA A 38 24.80 1.22 -0.58
C ALA A 38 24.38 -0.04 0.15
N ARG A 39 25.27 -0.60 0.95
CA ARG A 39 25.03 -1.84 1.71
C ARG A 39 25.37 -1.62 3.17
N TYR A 40 24.49 -2.05 4.03
CA TYR A 40 24.70 -2.17 5.46
C TYR A 40 23.87 -3.35 5.97
N THR A 41 23.82 -3.58 7.26
CA THR A 41 23.22 -4.77 7.85
C THR A 41 22.15 -4.41 8.89
N TRP A 42 21.38 -5.42 9.36
CA TRP A 42 20.48 -5.21 10.50
C TRP A 42 21.22 -4.74 11.75
N GLY A 43 22.48 -5.18 11.96
CA GLY A 43 23.33 -4.69 13.05
C GLY A 43 23.71 -3.23 12.91
N ASP A 44 23.95 -2.75 11.68
CA ASP A 44 24.19 -1.34 11.42
C ASP A 44 22.90 -0.52 11.66
N LEU A 45 21.75 -1.00 11.15
CA LEU A 45 20.44 -0.37 11.39
C LEU A 45 20.15 -0.28 12.90
N TYR A 46 20.40 -1.34 13.66
CA TYR A 46 20.23 -1.36 15.10
C TYR A 46 21.01 -0.24 15.80
N LYS A 47 22.31 -0.13 15.52
CA LYS A 47 23.19 0.89 16.11
C LYS A 47 22.74 2.29 15.71
N ARG A 48 22.44 2.50 14.43
CA ARG A 48 22.07 3.81 13.89
C ARG A 48 20.67 4.25 14.39
N SER A 49 19.72 3.31 14.52
CA SER A 49 18.40 3.61 15.12
C SER A 49 18.50 4.03 16.60
N ARG A 50 19.40 3.41 17.37
CA ARG A 50 19.65 3.82 18.77
C ARG A 50 20.34 5.18 18.87
N ARG A 51 21.30 5.46 17.99
CA ARG A 51 21.90 6.80 17.87
C ARG A 51 20.87 7.85 17.49
N MET A 52 19.97 7.54 16.53
CA MET A 52 18.85 8.42 16.17
C MET A 52 17.95 8.68 17.37
N ALA A 53 17.56 7.67 18.13
CA ALA A 53 16.74 7.84 19.34
C ALA A 53 17.41 8.78 20.35
N ASN A 54 18.71 8.58 20.64
CA ASN A 54 19.49 9.47 21.50
C ASN A 54 19.56 10.90 20.93
N ALA A 55 19.78 11.06 19.63
CA ALA A 55 19.84 12.39 18.99
C ALA A 55 18.50 13.11 19.09
N LEU A 56 17.39 12.44 18.79
CA LEU A 56 16.05 13.03 18.89
C LEU A 56 15.70 13.45 20.32
N LEU A 57 16.03 12.63 21.34
CA LEU A 57 15.86 13.00 22.74
C LEU A 57 16.69 14.21 23.13
N ARG A 58 17.95 14.31 22.68
CA ARG A 58 18.80 15.51 22.91
C ARG A 58 18.24 16.75 22.24
N LEU A 59 17.55 16.61 21.09
CA LEU A 59 16.86 17.70 20.40
C LEU A 59 15.52 18.06 21.08
N GLY A 60 15.11 17.35 22.13
CA GLY A 60 13.91 17.66 22.91
C GLY A 60 12.67 16.89 22.50
N LEU A 61 12.80 15.74 21.80
CA LEU A 61 11.67 14.86 21.53
C LEU A 61 11.00 14.42 22.84
N GLN A 62 9.69 14.56 22.91
CA GLN A 62 8.86 14.10 24.01
C GLN A 62 8.06 12.86 23.61
N ARG A 63 7.65 12.07 24.61
CA ARG A 63 6.80 10.88 24.37
C ARG A 63 5.50 11.28 23.67
N GLY A 64 5.19 10.61 22.57
CA GLY A 64 4.03 10.87 21.74
C GLY A 64 4.19 11.99 20.71
N ASP A 65 5.34 12.67 20.66
CA ASP A 65 5.61 13.65 19.59
C ASP A 65 5.71 12.97 18.23
N ARG A 66 5.21 13.65 17.22
CA ARG A 66 5.30 13.18 15.82
C ARG A 66 6.59 13.66 15.19
N VAL A 67 7.29 12.71 14.60
CA VAL A 67 8.45 12.95 13.74
C VAL A 67 8.04 12.64 12.31
N ALA A 68 7.88 13.68 11.51
CA ALA A 68 7.56 13.56 10.10
C ALA A 68 8.77 13.08 9.31
N THR A 69 8.55 12.25 8.29
CA THR A 69 9.58 11.87 7.31
C THR A 69 9.13 12.25 5.91
N LEU A 70 10.03 12.88 5.14
CA LEU A 70 9.89 13.15 3.71
C LEU A 70 11.08 12.49 3.02
N LEU A 71 11.02 11.14 2.92
CA LEU A 71 12.13 10.29 2.53
C LEU A 71 11.68 9.27 1.47
N TRP A 72 12.61 8.87 0.60
CA TRP A 72 12.43 7.76 -0.32
C TRP A 72 12.55 6.39 0.39
N ASN A 73 12.37 5.30 -0.37
CA ASN A 73 12.60 3.93 0.11
C ASN A 73 14.12 3.71 0.22
N GLN A 74 14.66 3.96 1.39
CA GLN A 74 16.10 3.88 1.68
C GLN A 74 16.38 3.51 3.14
N SER A 75 17.65 3.24 3.44
CA SER A 75 18.11 2.79 4.76
C SER A 75 17.79 3.78 5.88
N GLU A 76 18.03 5.06 5.67
CA GLU A 76 17.80 6.11 6.66
C GLU A 76 16.29 6.26 6.97
N HIS A 77 15.42 5.96 6.00
CA HIS A 77 13.99 5.87 6.28
C HIS A 77 13.66 4.67 7.17
N MET A 78 14.30 3.51 6.93
CA MET A 78 14.15 2.37 7.83
C MET A 78 14.71 2.65 9.22
N GLU A 79 15.79 3.40 9.34
CA GLU A 79 16.30 3.83 10.66
C GLU A 79 15.25 4.69 11.40
N ALA A 80 14.53 5.57 10.70
CA ALA A 80 13.42 6.34 11.29
C ALA A 80 12.25 5.44 11.74
N TYR A 81 11.95 4.36 11.00
CA TYR A 81 10.92 3.37 11.37
C TYR A 81 11.18 2.73 12.74
N PHE A 82 12.42 2.59 13.12
CA PHE A 82 12.81 2.04 14.42
C PHE A 82 13.20 3.14 15.41
N GLY A 83 14.06 4.06 15.01
CA GLY A 83 14.63 5.08 15.90
C GLY A 83 13.59 6.00 16.54
N VAL A 84 12.56 6.38 15.79
CA VAL A 84 11.50 7.25 16.33
C VAL A 84 10.64 6.52 17.37
N PRO A 85 10.05 5.33 17.07
CA PRO A 85 9.21 4.63 18.05
C PRO A 85 9.97 4.12 19.27
N ILE A 86 11.24 3.72 19.16
CA ILE A 86 12.02 3.30 20.33
C ILE A 86 12.36 4.44 21.26
N ALA A 87 12.35 5.69 20.76
CA ALA A 87 12.48 6.90 21.56
C ALA A 87 11.16 7.32 22.24
N GLY A 88 10.07 6.62 21.98
CA GLY A 88 8.72 6.98 22.43
C GLY A 88 8.02 8.02 21.56
N GLY A 89 8.60 8.36 20.39
CA GLY A 89 7.97 9.20 19.38
C GLY A 89 7.02 8.43 18.48
N VAL A 90 6.30 9.15 17.62
CA VAL A 90 5.38 8.59 16.62
C VAL A 90 5.92 8.90 15.24
N LEU A 91 6.31 7.87 14.50
CA LEU A 91 6.74 8.02 13.12
C LEU A 91 5.58 8.47 12.25
N HIS A 92 5.71 9.58 11.54
CA HIS A 92 4.70 10.05 10.59
C HIS A 92 5.29 10.18 9.19
N THR A 93 4.90 9.28 8.30
CA THR A 93 5.43 9.25 6.94
C THR A 93 4.60 10.15 6.01
N LEU A 94 5.17 11.26 5.55
CA LEU A 94 4.53 12.19 4.63
C LEU A 94 4.60 11.68 3.19
N ASN A 95 3.47 11.72 2.50
CA ASN A 95 3.41 11.33 1.10
C ASN A 95 3.96 12.45 0.20
N LEU A 96 5.18 12.29 -0.24
CA LEU A 96 5.96 13.25 -1.05
C LEU A 96 5.37 13.54 -2.45
N ARG A 97 4.34 12.78 -2.87
CA ARG A 97 3.67 12.94 -4.18
C ARG A 97 2.36 13.73 -4.08
N LEU A 98 1.97 14.17 -2.89
CA LEU A 98 0.78 15.01 -2.71
C LEU A 98 1.09 16.47 -3.08
N HIS A 99 0.03 17.24 -3.32
CA HIS A 99 0.17 18.69 -3.48
C HIS A 99 0.73 19.30 -2.20
N PRO A 100 1.62 20.31 -2.29
CA PRO A 100 2.22 20.95 -1.11
C PRO A 100 1.20 21.46 -0.07
N ASP A 101 0.02 21.93 -0.51
CA ASP A 101 -1.06 22.36 0.41
C ASP A 101 -1.60 21.19 1.24
N GLU A 102 -1.71 20.01 0.64
CA GLU A 102 -2.18 18.81 1.33
C GLU A 102 -1.13 18.29 2.31
N ILE A 103 0.16 18.33 1.92
CA ILE A 103 1.27 17.97 2.84
C ILE A 103 1.27 18.91 4.03
N ALA A 104 1.14 20.22 3.81
CA ALA A 104 1.06 21.21 4.88
C ALA A 104 -0.14 20.99 5.80
N PHE A 105 -1.32 20.69 5.22
CA PHE A 105 -2.51 20.35 6.01
C PHE A 105 -2.26 19.12 6.89
N ILE A 106 -1.73 18.05 6.32
CA ILE A 106 -1.46 16.78 7.01
C ILE A 106 -0.47 17.01 8.17
N ALA A 107 0.65 17.68 7.92
CA ALA A 107 1.68 17.93 8.93
C ALA A 107 1.15 18.79 10.09
N ASN A 108 0.37 19.84 9.78
CA ASN A 108 -0.27 20.68 10.81
C ASN A 108 -1.34 19.93 11.58
N HIS A 109 -2.19 19.15 10.93
CA HIS A 109 -3.24 18.36 11.57
C HIS A 109 -2.66 17.27 12.48
N ALA A 110 -1.59 16.60 12.04
CA ALA A 110 -0.84 15.66 12.88
C ALA A 110 -0.12 16.36 14.05
N GLY A 111 0.22 17.64 13.92
CA GLY A 111 1.03 18.37 14.86
C GLY A 111 2.47 17.89 14.86
N ASP A 112 3.06 17.72 13.69
CA ASP A 112 4.44 17.28 13.51
C ASP A 112 5.41 18.30 14.10
N ARG A 113 6.30 17.87 14.99
CA ARG A 113 7.31 18.74 15.61
C ARG A 113 8.64 18.71 14.89
N PHE A 114 9.04 17.55 14.37
CA PHE A 114 10.30 17.32 13.68
C PHE A 114 10.03 16.88 12.25
N LEU A 115 10.93 17.24 11.34
CA LEU A 115 10.95 16.73 9.98
C LEU A 115 12.32 16.12 9.68
N ILE A 116 12.34 14.88 9.19
CA ILE A 116 13.52 14.25 8.58
C ILE A 116 13.27 14.23 7.08
N VAL A 117 14.17 14.84 6.29
CA VAL A 117 13.97 15.05 4.85
C VAL A 117 15.22 14.71 4.05
N ASP A 118 15.06 14.03 2.90
CA ASP A 118 16.14 13.83 1.94
C ASP A 118 16.58 15.16 1.33
N ASP A 119 17.89 15.36 1.16
CA ASP A 119 18.43 16.52 0.46
C ASP A 119 17.82 16.69 -0.94
N VAL A 120 17.61 15.58 -1.66
CA VAL A 120 16.96 15.57 -3.00
C VAL A 120 15.48 15.94 -2.96
N LEU A 121 14.84 15.94 -1.79
CA LEU A 121 13.44 16.32 -1.57
C LEU A 121 13.28 17.72 -0.94
N LEU A 122 14.36 18.43 -0.65
CA LEU A 122 14.30 19.83 -0.20
C LEU A 122 13.47 20.73 -1.14
N PRO A 123 13.55 20.60 -2.49
CA PRO A 123 12.68 21.37 -3.38
C PRO A 123 11.18 21.11 -3.19
N VAL A 124 10.79 19.94 -2.65
CA VAL A 124 9.39 19.65 -2.27
C VAL A 124 9.05 20.33 -0.96
N TYR A 125 9.93 20.23 0.04
CA TYR A 125 9.79 20.90 1.34
C TYR A 125 9.66 22.41 1.20
N GLU A 126 10.52 23.06 0.39
CA GLU A 126 10.49 24.51 0.15
C GLU A 126 9.12 25.03 -0.33
N LYS A 127 8.33 24.19 -1.03
CA LYS A 127 7.00 24.57 -1.51
C LYS A 127 5.95 24.71 -0.41
N PHE A 128 6.21 24.17 0.79
CA PHE A 128 5.24 24.25 1.90
C PHE A 128 5.85 24.68 3.24
N ARG A 129 7.16 24.91 3.33
CA ARG A 129 7.86 25.23 4.58
C ARG A 129 7.24 26.41 5.36
N ASP A 130 6.79 27.45 4.66
CA ASP A 130 6.24 28.66 5.28
C ASP A 130 4.82 28.42 5.86
N ARG A 131 4.21 27.27 5.59
CA ARG A 131 2.86 26.88 6.05
C ARG A 131 2.87 25.85 7.18
N VAL A 132 4.04 25.30 7.51
CA VAL A 132 4.24 24.34 8.60
C VAL A 132 5.42 24.78 9.44
N LYS A 133 5.25 24.81 10.76
CA LYS A 133 6.33 25.15 11.65
C LYS A 133 6.90 23.90 12.31
N PHE A 134 7.92 23.32 11.72
CA PHE A 134 8.75 22.31 12.37
C PHE A 134 9.73 22.99 13.36
N GLU A 135 9.89 22.41 14.54
CA GLU A 135 10.88 22.86 15.52
C GLU A 135 12.29 22.52 15.08
N ARG A 136 12.46 21.39 14.39
CA ARG A 136 13.72 20.90 13.84
C ARG A 136 13.51 20.32 12.45
N VAL A 137 14.42 20.60 11.55
CA VAL A 137 14.48 20.00 10.21
C VAL A 137 15.83 19.31 10.08
N ILE A 138 15.81 18.00 9.93
CA ILE A 138 16.98 17.14 9.88
C ILE A 138 17.14 16.65 8.43
N VAL A 139 18.28 16.96 7.81
CA VAL A 139 18.53 16.67 6.39
C VAL A 139 19.39 15.43 6.24
N VAL A 140 18.89 14.46 5.50
CA VAL A 140 19.62 13.23 5.12
C VAL A 140 20.37 13.49 3.82
N PRO A 141 21.70 13.30 3.77
CA PRO A 141 22.51 13.57 2.57
C PRO A 141 22.42 12.42 1.56
N PHE A 142 21.19 12.09 1.12
CA PHE A 142 20.93 10.97 0.22
C PHE A 142 21.53 11.18 -1.18
N GLY A 143 21.43 12.40 -1.70
CA GLY A 143 22.09 12.84 -2.93
C GLY A 143 23.51 13.38 -2.72
N GLY A 144 23.97 13.52 -1.48
CA GLY A 144 25.29 14.03 -1.12
C GLY A 144 25.39 15.55 -1.08
N ALA A 145 24.26 16.27 -0.99
CA ALA A 145 24.29 17.72 -0.83
C ALA A 145 24.68 18.13 0.60
N VAL A 146 25.23 19.33 0.72
CA VAL A 146 25.57 19.95 2.01
C VAL A 146 24.27 20.35 2.73
N THR A 147 24.20 20.12 4.03
CA THR A 147 23.08 20.52 4.87
C THR A 147 22.88 22.04 4.82
N PRO A 148 21.69 22.55 4.49
CA PRO A 148 21.41 23.97 4.45
C PRO A 148 21.55 24.65 5.82
N GLU A 149 21.89 25.93 5.83
CA GLU A 149 21.92 26.72 7.06
C GLU A 149 20.54 26.72 7.76
N GLY A 150 20.56 26.55 9.07
CA GLY A 150 19.35 26.47 9.90
C GLY A 150 18.70 25.09 9.95
N CYS A 151 19.27 24.08 9.27
CA CYS A 151 18.90 22.68 9.37
C CYS A 151 19.96 21.90 10.16
N ASP A 152 19.56 20.76 10.72
CA ASP A 152 20.47 19.80 11.35
C ASP A 152 20.92 18.76 10.32
N GLY A 153 22.20 18.41 10.31
CA GLY A 153 22.71 17.31 9.49
C GLY A 153 22.45 15.96 10.14
N TYR A 154 21.86 15.03 9.38
CA TYR A 154 21.50 13.71 9.88
C TYR A 154 22.73 12.91 10.35
N GLU A 155 23.77 12.84 9.52
CA GLU A 155 24.98 12.07 9.84
C GLU A 155 25.78 12.70 10.99
N GLU A 156 25.82 14.01 11.07
CA GLU A 156 26.44 14.75 12.16
C GLU A 156 25.73 14.47 13.50
N LEU A 157 24.40 14.51 13.51
CA LEU A 157 23.63 14.18 14.70
C LEU A 157 23.86 12.74 15.18
N LEU A 158 23.94 11.79 14.25
CA LEU A 158 24.19 10.40 14.59
C LEU A 158 25.63 10.16 15.06
N ALA A 159 26.61 10.85 14.44
CA ALA A 159 28.03 10.75 14.84
C ALA A 159 28.27 11.25 16.27
N GLU A 160 27.53 12.29 16.68
CA GLU A 160 27.61 12.84 18.04
C GLU A 160 26.81 12.05 19.08
N ALA A 161 25.91 11.17 18.64
CA ALA A 161 25.04 10.40 19.52
C ALA A 161 25.66 9.05 19.90
N SER A 162 25.53 8.66 21.15
CA SER A 162 25.92 7.33 21.62
C SER A 162 24.99 6.25 21.07
N GLU A 163 25.53 5.07 20.74
CA GLU A 163 24.74 3.86 20.50
C GLU A 163 24.30 3.17 21.79
N ASP A 164 24.91 3.54 22.94
CA ASP A 164 24.45 3.08 24.24
C ASP A 164 23.12 3.76 24.57
N TYR A 165 22.07 3.00 24.51
CA TYR A 165 20.68 3.48 24.63
C TYR A 165 19.85 2.57 25.52
N THR A 166 19.19 3.16 26.48
CA THR A 166 18.22 2.46 27.34
C THR A 166 16.81 2.80 26.89
N TYR A 167 16.05 1.78 26.49
CA TYR A 167 14.67 1.97 26.06
C TYR A 167 13.82 2.55 27.20
N PRO A 168 12.97 3.57 26.91
CA PRO A 168 11.94 3.98 27.85
C PRO A 168 10.96 2.82 28.08
N GLN A 169 10.29 2.83 29.21
CA GLN A 169 9.20 1.88 29.44
C GLN A 169 8.03 2.24 28.52
N LEU A 170 7.88 1.50 27.42
CA LEU A 170 6.81 1.66 26.44
C LEU A 170 5.67 0.68 26.71
N GLU A 171 4.45 1.15 26.52
CA GLU A 171 3.27 0.31 26.57
C GLU A 171 2.84 -0.11 25.14
N GLU A 172 2.37 -1.34 24.98
CA GLU A 172 2.04 -1.89 23.65
C GLU A 172 0.91 -1.14 22.93
N ASN A 173 0.04 -0.47 23.65
CA ASN A 173 -1.07 0.30 23.09
C ASN A 173 -0.71 1.77 22.78
N GLU A 174 0.51 2.20 23.08
CA GLU A 174 0.95 3.53 22.68
C GLU A 174 1.13 3.65 21.17
N ALA A 175 0.96 4.90 20.70
CA ALA A 175 1.20 5.23 19.30
C ALA A 175 2.68 5.04 18.94
N ALA A 176 2.93 4.34 17.86
CA ALA A 176 4.27 4.11 17.32
C ALA A 176 4.46 4.69 15.92
N ALA A 177 3.40 4.69 15.13
CA ALA A 177 3.41 5.27 13.79
C ALA A 177 2.05 5.88 13.43
N MET A 178 2.07 6.75 12.42
CA MET A 178 0.89 7.39 11.84
C MET A 178 1.01 7.42 10.33
N CYS A 179 -0.12 7.25 9.64
CA CYS A 179 -0.20 7.38 8.20
C CYS A 179 -1.52 8.04 7.80
N TYR A 180 -1.50 8.89 6.78
CA TYR A 180 -2.72 9.52 6.28
C TYR A 180 -3.25 8.81 5.04
N THR A 181 -4.58 8.75 4.94
CA THR A 181 -5.26 8.23 3.75
C THR A 181 -5.03 9.15 2.54
N SER A 182 -5.18 8.63 1.32
CA SER A 182 -4.95 9.39 0.07
C SER A 182 -6.02 10.43 -0.28
N GLY A 183 -6.99 10.69 0.60
CA GLY A 183 -7.98 11.75 0.43
C GLY A 183 -8.92 11.62 -0.78
N THR A 184 -9.05 10.44 -1.40
CA THR A 184 -9.90 10.22 -2.58
C THR A 184 -11.39 10.53 -2.36
N THR A 185 -11.81 10.65 -1.09
CA THR A 185 -13.21 10.90 -0.69
C THR A 185 -13.41 12.17 0.11
N GLY A 186 -12.43 13.07 0.11
CA GLY A 186 -12.42 14.28 0.94
C GLY A 186 -11.00 14.56 1.44
N ARG A 187 -10.88 15.30 2.56
CA ARG A 187 -9.58 15.54 3.18
C ARG A 187 -8.92 14.24 3.67
N SER A 188 -7.60 14.19 3.61
CA SER A 188 -6.81 13.08 4.14
C SER A 188 -7.07 12.88 5.64
N LYS A 189 -7.20 11.62 6.07
CA LYS A 189 -7.53 11.24 7.45
C LYS A 189 -6.35 10.51 8.08
N GLY A 190 -6.00 10.88 9.31
CA GLY A 190 -4.90 10.28 10.05
C GLY A 190 -5.31 8.97 10.73
N VAL A 191 -4.53 7.91 10.54
CA VAL A 191 -4.64 6.64 11.24
C VAL A 191 -3.41 6.45 12.11
N VAL A 192 -3.59 6.17 13.38
CA VAL A 192 -2.52 6.00 14.36
C VAL A 192 -2.39 4.52 14.71
N TYR A 193 -1.20 3.97 14.51
CA TYR A 193 -0.89 2.57 14.77
C TYR A 193 -0.16 2.45 16.12
N SER A 194 -0.62 1.53 16.97
CA SER A 194 0.07 1.19 18.21
C SER A 194 1.25 0.23 17.95
N HIS A 195 2.18 0.17 18.90
CA HIS A 195 3.23 -0.85 18.89
C HIS A 195 2.64 -2.26 18.73
N ARG A 196 1.58 -2.57 19.52
CA ARG A 196 0.87 -3.85 19.47
C ARG A 196 0.31 -4.17 18.09
N ALA A 197 -0.34 -3.22 17.44
CA ALA A 197 -0.89 -3.40 16.09
C ALA A 197 0.20 -3.75 15.08
N ILE A 198 1.33 -3.02 15.12
CA ILE A 198 2.49 -3.24 14.24
C ILE A 198 3.12 -4.61 14.48
N VAL A 199 3.35 -5.01 15.72
CA VAL A 199 3.96 -6.30 16.06
C VAL A 199 3.07 -7.46 15.62
N LEU A 200 1.77 -7.41 15.93
CA LEU A 200 0.82 -8.47 15.53
C LEU A 200 0.67 -8.56 14.01
N HIS A 201 0.60 -7.42 13.32
CA HIS A 201 0.58 -7.36 11.86
C HIS A 201 1.86 -8.00 11.27
N SER A 202 3.04 -7.67 11.82
CA SER A 202 4.32 -8.21 11.36
C SER A 202 4.39 -9.74 11.56
N LEU A 203 3.95 -10.24 12.70
CA LEU A 203 3.86 -11.68 12.96
C LEU A 203 2.89 -12.37 12.00
N ASN A 204 1.73 -11.75 11.71
CA ASN A 204 0.79 -12.26 10.72
C ASN A 204 1.43 -12.32 9.31
N CYS A 205 2.17 -11.29 8.89
CA CYS A 205 2.83 -11.27 7.59
C CYS A 205 3.97 -12.31 7.45
N CYS A 206 4.54 -12.78 8.56
CA CYS A 206 5.45 -13.93 8.57
C CYS A 206 4.71 -15.28 8.44
N GLY A 207 3.39 -15.33 8.68
CA GLY A 207 2.58 -16.54 8.57
C GLY A 207 2.54 -17.09 7.14
N VAL A 208 2.55 -18.43 7.00
CA VAL A 208 2.58 -19.11 5.70
C VAL A 208 1.34 -18.85 4.84
N ASP A 209 0.21 -18.59 5.48
CA ASP A 209 -1.07 -18.26 4.83
C ASP A 209 -1.31 -16.74 4.73
N SER A 210 -0.23 -15.95 4.73
CA SER A 210 -0.22 -14.50 4.56
C SER A 210 0.88 -14.11 3.55
N PHE A 211 1.72 -13.09 3.84
CA PHE A 211 2.86 -12.74 2.96
C PHE A 211 3.94 -13.81 2.95
N SER A 212 3.98 -14.65 3.98
CA SER A 212 4.95 -15.73 4.15
C SER A 212 6.41 -15.23 4.12
N VAL A 213 6.66 -14.06 4.71
CA VAL A 213 8.02 -13.50 4.80
C VAL A 213 8.85 -14.32 5.77
N SER A 214 10.05 -14.73 5.37
CA SER A 214 10.96 -15.55 6.16
C SER A 214 12.40 -15.07 6.03
N MET A 215 13.30 -15.59 6.88
CA MET A 215 14.75 -15.33 6.80
C MET A 215 15.43 -15.81 5.50
N ARG A 216 14.69 -16.54 4.65
CA ARG A 216 15.19 -17.01 3.35
C ARG A 216 14.88 -16.02 2.23
N ASP A 217 14.10 -14.98 2.54
CA ASP A 217 13.63 -14.02 1.54
C ASP A 217 14.60 -12.86 1.37
N THR A 218 14.70 -12.42 0.12
CA THR A 218 15.16 -11.10 -0.26
C THR A 218 13.95 -10.31 -0.70
N VAL A 219 13.58 -9.29 0.07
CA VAL A 219 12.34 -8.53 -0.07
C VAL A 219 12.60 -7.21 -0.79
N LEU A 220 11.87 -6.94 -1.87
CA LEU A 220 11.89 -5.68 -2.61
C LEU A 220 10.54 -4.95 -2.45
N PRO A 221 10.41 -4.00 -1.51
CA PRO A 221 9.21 -3.21 -1.34
C PRO A 221 9.16 -2.08 -2.39
N LEU A 222 8.36 -2.28 -3.45
CA LEU A 222 8.04 -1.22 -4.43
C LEU A 222 6.89 -0.34 -3.94
N ALA A 223 6.13 -0.80 -2.94
CA ALA A 223 5.23 0.05 -2.17
C ALA A 223 6.07 1.12 -1.45
N SER A 224 5.67 2.38 -1.61
CA SER A 224 6.41 3.49 -0.99
C SER A 224 6.35 3.39 0.54
N LEU A 225 7.49 3.57 1.22
CA LEU A 225 7.56 3.57 2.69
C LEU A 225 6.70 4.68 3.32
N PHE A 226 6.40 5.73 2.58
CA PHE A 226 5.52 6.80 3.03
C PHE A 226 4.01 6.50 2.85
N HIS A 227 3.62 5.33 2.31
CA HIS A 227 2.21 4.97 2.10
C HIS A 227 1.84 3.74 2.90
N ALA A 228 0.78 3.86 3.73
CA ALA A 228 0.34 2.85 4.70
C ALA A 228 1.56 2.16 5.35
N ASN A 229 2.48 2.98 5.81
CA ASN A 229 3.79 2.70 6.39
C ASN A 229 4.51 1.50 5.75
N GLY A 230 4.72 1.62 4.42
CA GLY A 230 5.47 0.65 3.64
C GLY A 230 4.92 -0.76 3.66
N TRP A 231 3.59 -0.89 3.79
CA TRP A 231 2.86 -2.16 3.94
C TRP A 231 3.37 -3.02 5.10
N GLY A 232 3.93 -2.38 6.14
CA GLY A 232 4.49 -3.05 7.32
C GLY A 232 5.79 -3.80 7.07
N ILE A 233 6.37 -3.72 5.86
CA ILE A 233 7.54 -4.48 5.46
C ILE A 233 8.78 -4.19 6.31
N PRO A 234 9.12 -2.95 6.70
CA PRO A 234 10.26 -2.72 7.56
C PRO A 234 10.24 -3.54 8.85
N PHE A 235 9.09 -3.56 9.52
CA PHE A 235 8.91 -4.32 10.77
C PHE A 235 8.81 -5.83 10.52
N THR A 236 8.11 -6.24 9.46
CA THR A 236 7.98 -7.65 9.08
C THR A 236 9.33 -8.26 8.71
N ALA A 237 10.15 -7.55 7.92
CA ALA A 237 11.47 -8.02 7.53
C ALA A 237 12.42 -8.14 8.74
N ALA A 238 12.37 -7.19 9.69
CA ALA A 238 13.09 -7.28 10.96
C ALA A 238 12.66 -8.50 11.79
N THR A 239 11.33 -8.73 11.87
CA THR A 239 10.76 -9.89 12.57
C THR A 239 11.25 -11.21 11.97
N ALA A 240 11.27 -11.32 10.65
CA ALA A 240 11.67 -12.51 9.91
C ALA A 240 13.19 -12.67 9.81
N GLY A 241 13.96 -11.57 9.87
CA GLY A 241 15.39 -11.55 9.55
C GLY A 241 15.64 -11.64 8.04
N ALA A 242 14.75 -11.10 7.22
CA ALA A 242 14.86 -11.12 5.77
C ALA A 242 15.84 -10.04 5.28
N LYS A 243 16.52 -10.31 4.15
CA LYS A 243 17.26 -9.29 3.41
C LYS A 243 16.28 -8.30 2.79
N VAL A 244 16.59 -7.01 2.84
CA VAL A 244 15.76 -5.94 2.25
C VAL A 244 16.52 -5.23 1.15
N VAL A 245 15.86 -4.99 0.02
CA VAL A 245 16.40 -4.23 -1.11
C VAL A 245 15.52 -3.03 -1.37
N LEU A 246 16.02 -1.84 -1.16
CA LEU A 246 15.29 -0.59 -1.24
C LEU A 246 15.58 0.10 -2.58
N PRO A 247 14.57 0.37 -3.42
CA PRO A 247 14.76 0.87 -4.78
C PRO A 247 15.18 2.35 -4.86
N GLY A 248 15.19 3.08 -3.74
CA GLY A 248 15.42 4.51 -3.71
C GLY A 248 14.32 5.29 -4.44
N PRO A 249 14.67 6.32 -5.23
CA PRO A 249 13.71 7.14 -5.97
C PRO A 249 13.22 6.48 -7.27
N PHE A 250 13.75 5.31 -7.64
CA PHE A 250 13.53 4.69 -8.95
C PHE A 250 12.49 3.57 -8.88
N ALA A 251 11.44 3.69 -9.67
CA ALA A 251 10.42 2.67 -9.88
C ALA A 251 10.28 2.31 -11.38
N ASP A 252 11.32 2.56 -12.18
CA ASP A 252 11.36 2.15 -13.59
C ASP A 252 11.50 0.63 -13.71
N ALA A 253 10.80 0.05 -14.69
CA ALA A 253 10.66 -1.39 -14.84
C ALA A 253 12.00 -2.12 -15.00
N GLU A 254 12.90 -1.60 -15.85
CA GLU A 254 14.21 -2.20 -16.09
C GLU A 254 15.08 -2.13 -14.83
N GLY A 255 15.09 -0.99 -14.15
CA GLY A 255 15.81 -0.83 -12.90
C GLY A 255 15.29 -1.73 -11.77
N ILE A 256 13.99 -2.03 -11.75
CA ILE A 256 13.40 -3.02 -10.83
C ILE A 256 13.94 -4.42 -11.16
N LEU A 257 13.90 -4.82 -12.45
CA LEU A 257 14.36 -6.13 -12.89
C LEU A 257 15.87 -6.32 -12.67
N ASP A 258 16.68 -5.26 -12.90
CA ASP A 258 18.11 -5.27 -12.58
C ASP A 258 18.35 -5.54 -11.09
N LEU A 259 17.60 -4.88 -10.17
CA LEU A 259 17.67 -5.18 -8.73
C LEU A 259 17.21 -6.59 -8.40
N MET A 260 16.12 -7.05 -9.04
CA MET A 260 15.60 -8.40 -8.81
C MET A 260 16.63 -9.46 -9.17
N GLU A 261 17.33 -9.31 -10.29
CA GLU A 261 18.38 -10.22 -10.71
C GLU A 261 19.62 -10.10 -9.81
N GLN A 262 20.16 -8.90 -9.66
CA GLN A 262 21.41 -8.63 -8.94
C GLN A 262 21.34 -9.06 -7.47
N GLU A 263 20.24 -8.77 -6.81
CA GLU A 263 20.06 -9.03 -5.38
C GLU A 263 19.34 -10.35 -5.09
N ARG A 264 18.98 -11.12 -6.15
CA ARG A 264 18.25 -12.40 -6.04
C ARG A 264 16.95 -12.27 -5.24
N VAL A 265 16.14 -11.27 -5.62
CA VAL A 265 14.86 -10.99 -4.96
C VAL A 265 13.92 -12.19 -5.07
N THR A 266 13.36 -12.62 -3.95
CA THR A 266 12.39 -13.73 -3.87
C THR A 266 10.97 -13.25 -3.60
N LEU A 267 10.82 -12.01 -3.09
CA LEU A 267 9.54 -11.43 -2.75
C LEU A 267 9.49 -9.95 -3.18
N GLY A 268 8.61 -9.62 -4.11
CA GLY A 268 8.31 -8.25 -4.52
C GLY A 268 6.92 -7.81 -4.05
N LEU A 269 6.77 -6.56 -3.60
CA LEU A 269 5.48 -6.00 -3.21
C LEU A 269 5.22 -4.70 -3.95
N GLY A 270 4.07 -4.59 -4.61
CA GLY A 270 3.75 -3.40 -5.37
C GLY A 270 2.30 -3.31 -5.83
N VAL A 271 2.00 -2.19 -6.47
CA VAL A 271 0.67 -1.94 -7.08
C VAL A 271 0.63 -2.45 -8.53
N PRO A 272 -0.57 -2.74 -9.08
CA PRO A 272 -0.70 -3.29 -10.44
C PRO A 272 0.05 -2.49 -11.51
N THR A 273 0.04 -1.17 -11.44
CA THR A 273 0.67 -0.29 -12.45
C THR A 273 2.18 -0.45 -12.55
N VAL A 274 2.86 -0.71 -11.43
CA VAL A 274 4.29 -1.01 -11.41
C VAL A 274 4.54 -2.37 -12.05
N TRP A 275 3.74 -3.37 -11.68
CA TRP A 275 3.87 -4.73 -12.19
C TRP A 275 3.54 -4.85 -13.68
N PHE A 276 2.59 -4.06 -14.21
CA PHE A 276 2.36 -4.00 -15.66
C PHE A 276 3.61 -3.52 -16.41
N GLY A 277 4.29 -2.49 -15.89
CA GLY A 277 5.54 -2.02 -16.49
C GLY A 277 6.65 -3.09 -16.48
N VAL A 278 6.78 -3.81 -15.36
CA VAL A 278 7.76 -4.90 -15.20
C VAL A 278 7.44 -6.05 -16.16
N LEU A 279 6.18 -6.46 -16.31
CA LEU A 279 5.77 -7.50 -17.25
C LEU A 279 6.04 -7.09 -18.71
N ASP A 280 5.70 -5.86 -19.08
CA ASP A 280 5.97 -5.32 -20.41
C ASP A 280 7.47 -5.33 -20.74
N ALA A 281 8.33 -4.98 -19.77
CA ALA A 281 9.78 -5.05 -19.96
C ALA A 281 10.29 -6.49 -20.14
N LEU A 282 9.75 -7.45 -19.38
CA LEU A 282 10.08 -8.88 -19.54
C LEU A 282 9.68 -9.41 -20.92
N ASP A 283 8.47 -9.06 -21.39
CA ASP A 283 7.94 -9.50 -22.68
C ASP A 283 8.70 -8.85 -23.85
N LYS A 284 9.13 -7.58 -23.75
CA LYS A 284 9.91 -6.87 -24.78
C LYS A 284 11.36 -7.32 -24.89
N HIS A 285 11.94 -7.79 -23.79
CA HIS A 285 13.36 -8.15 -23.73
C HIS A 285 13.57 -9.58 -23.23
N PRO A 286 13.08 -10.62 -23.98
CA PRO A 286 13.14 -12.00 -23.54
C PRO A 286 14.59 -12.46 -23.31
N GLY A 287 14.86 -13.01 -22.14
CA GLY A 287 16.18 -13.54 -21.77
C GLY A 287 17.22 -12.50 -21.35
N ARG A 288 16.88 -11.21 -21.29
CA ARG A 288 17.77 -10.15 -20.76
C ARG A 288 18.06 -10.37 -19.27
N TRP A 289 17.06 -10.67 -18.48
CA TRP A 289 17.22 -10.97 -17.05
C TRP A 289 17.13 -12.48 -16.81
N LYS A 290 18.08 -13.02 -16.04
CA LYS A 290 18.20 -14.45 -15.74
C LYS A 290 17.70 -14.76 -14.34
N ILE A 291 16.40 -14.56 -14.11
CA ILE A 291 15.74 -14.84 -12.83
C ILE A 291 15.22 -16.29 -12.88
N SER A 292 16.02 -17.25 -12.40
CA SER A 292 15.75 -18.69 -12.47
C SER A 292 15.32 -19.32 -11.14
N TRP A 293 15.10 -18.52 -10.12
CA TRP A 293 14.61 -18.94 -8.80
C TRP A 293 13.14 -18.52 -8.61
N PRO A 294 12.41 -19.16 -7.69
CA PRO A 294 11.03 -18.77 -7.42
C PRO A 294 10.93 -17.35 -6.89
N VAL A 295 10.04 -16.55 -7.51
CA VAL A 295 9.71 -15.19 -7.08
C VAL A 295 8.21 -15.09 -6.81
N ARG A 296 7.87 -14.55 -5.66
CA ARG A 296 6.49 -14.23 -5.26
C ARG A 296 6.26 -12.73 -5.40
N LEU A 297 5.19 -12.36 -6.10
CA LEU A 297 4.78 -10.98 -6.27
C LEU A 297 3.49 -10.73 -5.50
N LEU A 298 3.52 -9.83 -4.53
CA LEU A 298 2.36 -9.39 -3.79
C LEU A 298 1.79 -8.14 -4.45
N ILE A 299 0.50 -8.21 -4.78
CA ILE A 299 -0.19 -7.13 -5.46
C ILE A 299 -1.38 -6.66 -4.65
N GLY A 300 -1.43 -5.35 -4.40
CA GLY A 300 -2.49 -4.73 -3.61
C GLY A 300 -2.73 -3.29 -4.02
N GLY A 301 -3.67 -2.64 -3.33
CA GLY A 301 -4.01 -1.24 -3.58
C GLY A 301 -4.98 -1.02 -4.74
N ALA A 302 -5.05 -1.92 -5.71
CA ALA A 302 -6.06 -2.01 -6.76
C ALA A 302 -6.22 -3.48 -7.18
N ALA A 303 -7.27 -3.80 -7.92
CA ALA A 303 -7.52 -5.15 -8.42
C ALA A 303 -6.45 -5.55 -9.47
N ALA A 304 -6.01 -6.81 -9.43
CA ALA A 304 -5.17 -7.40 -10.46
C ALA A 304 -6.04 -7.98 -11.57
N SER A 305 -5.58 -7.88 -12.82
CA SER A 305 -6.22 -8.56 -13.94
C SER A 305 -5.67 -9.99 -14.12
N GLU A 306 -6.49 -10.88 -14.70
CA GLU A 306 -6.06 -12.23 -15.07
C GLU A 306 -4.89 -12.21 -16.05
N ALA A 307 -4.89 -11.26 -16.99
CA ALA A 307 -3.80 -11.08 -17.95
C ALA A 307 -2.46 -10.81 -17.27
N LEU A 308 -2.45 -9.98 -16.22
CA LEU A 308 -1.24 -9.71 -15.44
C LEU A 308 -0.76 -10.97 -14.70
N MET A 309 -1.66 -11.72 -14.08
CA MET A 309 -1.33 -12.94 -13.34
C MET A 309 -0.74 -14.01 -14.28
N ARG A 310 -1.44 -14.31 -15.38
CA ARG A 310 -0.97 -15.27 -16.40
C ARG A 310 0.33 -14.80 -17.06
N GLY A 311 0.48 -13.48 -17.26
CA GLY A 311 1.69 -12.89 -17.80
C GLY A 311 2.92 -13.24 -16.96
N PHE A 312 2.87 -12.98 -15.67
CA PHE A 312 3.98 -13.28 -14.77
C PHE A 312 4.26 -14.78 -14.63
N GLU A 313 3.23 -15.61 -14.64
CA GLU A 313 3.41 -17.07 -14.58
C GLU A 313 4.16 -17.64 -15.79
N ARG A 314 4.00 -17.05 -16.98
CA ARG A 314 4.83 -17.42 -18.17
C ARG A 314 6.33 -17.16 -17.93
N HIS A 315 6.66 -16.21 -17.07
CA HIS A 315 8.04 -15.91 -16.67
C HIS A 315 8.47 -16.65 -15.39
N GLY A 316 7.64 -17.57 -14.87
CA GLY A 316 7.96 -18.37 -13.68
C GLY A 316 7.74 -17.65 -12.33
N PHE A 317 7.07 -16.50 -12.32
CA PHE A 317 6.72 -15.76 -11.10
C PHE A 317 5.32 -16.15 -10.62
N SER A 318 5.13 -16.19 -9.30
CA SER A 318 3.80 -16.36 -8.72
C SER A 318 3.25 -15.03 -8.22
N LEU A 319 1.97 -14.77 -8.51
CA LEU A 319 1.31 -13.53 -8.11
C LEU A 319 0.19 -13.82 -7.10
N MET A 320 0.15 -13.07 -6.01
CA MET A 320 -0.87 -13.16 -4.96
C MET A 320 -1.56 -11.81 -4.75
N CYS A 321 -2.89 -11.81 -4.84
CA CYS A 321 -3.70 -10.63 -4.57
C CYS A 321 -3.85 -10.40 -3.07
N LEU A 322 -3.80 -9.12 -2.67
CA LEU A 322 -3.96 -8.66 -1.31
C LEU A 322 -5.05 -7.59 -1.24
N TRP A 323 -5.72 -7.54 -0.11
CA TRP A 323 -6.58 -6.40 0.20
C TRP A 323 -6.26 -5.83 1.58
N GLY A 324 -6.39 -4.53 1.63
CA GLY A 324 -6.28 -3.75 2.84
C GLY A 324 -6.31 -2.26 2.54
N MET A 325 -6.26 -1.47 3.57
CA MET A 325 -6.36 -0.01 3.52
C MET A 325 -5.53 0.61 4.64
N THR A 326 -5.37 1.91 4.66
CA THR A 326 -4.62 2.60 5.72
C THR A 326 -5.16 2.21 7.10
N GLU A 327 -6.46 2.06 7.23
CA GLU A 327 -7.17 1.70 8.45
C GLU A 327 -6.96 0.23 8.89
N THR A 328 -6.29 -0.60 8.07
CA THR A 328 -6.02 -2.01 8.37
C THR A 328 -4.52 -2.34 8.53
N THR A 329 -3.63 -1.37 8.67
CA THR A 329 -2.18 -1.41 9.04
C THR A 329 -1.21 -2.13 8.07
N PRO A 330 -1.39 -2.19 6.73
CA PRO A 330 -2.61 -2.04 5.95
C PRO A 330 -3.27 -3.37 5.55
N HIS A 331 -2.71 -4.54 5.89
CA HIS A 331 -3.11 -5.84 5.34
C HIS A 331 -4.22 -6.51 6.14
N ALA A 332 -5.27 -6.97 5.45
CA ALA A 332 -6.37 -7.68 6.08
C ALA A 332 -6.78 -8.99 5.38
N CYS A 333 -6.54 -9.12 4.07
CA CYS A 333 -6.90 -10.32 3.31
C CYS A 333 -5.84 -10.69 2.28
N CYS A 334 -5.66 -11.98 2.01
CA CYS A 334 -4.83 -12.49 0.94
C CYS A 334 -5.47 -13.68 0.22
N SER A 335 -5.17 -13.81 -1.08
CA SER A 335 -5.76 -14.81 -1.94
C SER A 335 -4.82 -15.98 -2.19
N LEU A 336 -5.00 -17.03 -1.41
CA LEU A 336 -4.28 -18.31 -1.54
C LEU A 336 -5.29 -19.42 -1.83
N LEU A 337 -4.98 -20.33 -2.76
CA LEU A 337 -5.82 -21.50 -3.01
C LEU A 337 -5.76 -22.47 -1.84
N ARG A 338 -6.92 -22.98 -1.44
CA ARG A 338 -7.03 -24.05 -0.45
C ARG A 338 -6.73 -25.42 -1.08
N PRO A 339 -6.29 -26.43 -0.32
CA PRO A 339 -5.98 -27.76 -0.86
C PRO A 339 -7.08 -28.38 -1.71
N GLN A 340 -8.35 -28.24 -1.30
CA GLN A 340 -9.50 -28.78 -2.05
C GLN A 340 -9.75 -28.10 -3.40
N MET A 341 -9.06 -27.00 -3.71
CA MET A 341 -9.14 -26.26 -4.98
C MET A 341 -8.04 -26.67 -5.96
N HIS A 342 -7.10 -27.50 -5.54
CA HIS A 342 -5.97 -27.89 -6.39
C HIS A 342 -6.41 -28.72 -7.60
N ASP A 343 -7.52 -29.44 -7.50
CA ASP A 343 -8.10 -30.25 -8.59
C ASP A 343 -9.12 -29.47 -9.44
N TRP A 344 -9.30 -28.17 -9.19
CA TRP A 344 -10.17 -27.34 -10.02
C TRP A 344 -9.55 -27.09 -11.39
N THR A 345 -10.41 -26.70 -12.38
CA THR A 345 -9.89 -26.23 -13.68
C THR A 345 -9.07 -24.95 -13.49
N GLU A 346 -8.14 -24.70 -14.39
CA GLU A 346 -7.29 -23.52 -14.30
C GLU A 346 -8.10 -22.21 -14.29
N GLU A 347 -9.18 -22.14 -15.09
CA GLU A 347 -10.08 -20.98 -15.12
C GLU A 347 -10.68 -20.69 -13.74
N LYS A 348 -11.17 -21.72 -13.05
CA LYS A 348 -11.71 -21.58 -11.70
C LYS A 348 -10.65 -21.20 -10.68
N LYS A 349 -9.41 -21.71 -10.83
CA LYS A 349 -8.29 -21.32 -9.98
C LYS A 349 -7.95 -19.85 -10.15
N TYR A 350 -7.90 -19.34 -11.41
CA TYR A 350 -7.67 -17.93 -11.67
C TYR A 350 -8.80 -17.06 -11.12
N GLU A 351 -10.04 -17.41 -11.37
CA GLU A 351 -11.19 -16.70 -10.81
C GLU A 351 -11.09 -16.58 -9.28
N GLN A 352 -10.69 -17.64 -8.59
CA GLN A 352 -10.55 -17.63 -7.14
C GLN A 352 -9.35 -16.79 -6.67
N ARG A 353 -8.22 -16.91 -7.34
CA ARG A 353 -6.99 -16.17 -7.00
C ARG A 353 -7.09 -14.67 -7.25
N LEU A 354 -7.97 -14.23 -8.16
CA LEU A 354 -8.22 -12.83 -8.46
C LEU A 354 -9.13 -12.13 -7.43
N LYS A 355 -9.81 -12.90 -6.57
CA LYS A 355 -10.52 -12.33 -5.42
C LYS A 355 -9.50 -11.74 -4.42
N GLN A 356 -9.97 -10.89 -3.51
CA GLN A 356 -9.13 -10.33 -2.45
C GLN A 356 -8.69 -11.38 -1.42
N GLY A 357 -9.28 -12.58 -1.49
CA GLY A 357 -8.94 -13.71 -0.67
C GLY A 357 -9.71 -13.77 0.65
N THR A 358 -9.18 -14.53 1.58
CA THR A 358 -9.78 -14.70 2.91
C THR A 358 -9.18 -13.73 3.91
N PRO A 359 -9.93 -13.30 4.94
CA PRO A 359 -9.36 -12.56 6.06
C PRO A 359 -8.17 -13.34 6.66
N THR A 360 -7.12 -12.62 7.01
CA THR A 360 -5.94 -13.21 7.67
C THR A 360 -6.28 -13.58 9.12
N ALA A 361 -5.39 -14.33 9.77
CA ALA A 361 -5.60 -14.78 11.15
C ALA A 361 -6.01 -13.61 12.06
N ILE A 362 -7.07 -13.84 12.88
CA ILE A 362 -7.64 -12.87 13.84
C ILE A 362 -8.20 -11.57 13.25
N VAL A 363 -8.34 -11.48 11.93
CA VAL A 363 -9.18 -10.47 11.27
C VAL A 363 -10.52 -11.10 10.93
N GLU A 364 -11.59 -10.41 11.27
CA GLU A 364 -12.95 -10.81 10.93
C GLU A 364 -13.51 -9.91 9.83
N ALA A 365 -14.35 -10.49 8.97
CA ALA A 365 -15.04 -9.76 7.91
C ALA A 365 -16.53 -10.16 7.86
N ARG A 366 -17.38 -9.22 7.50
CA ARG A 366 -18.81 -9.44 7.22
C ARG A 366 -19.29 -8.54 6.10
N ILE A 367 -20.37 -8.95 5.47
CA ILE A 367 -21.08 -8.11 4.48
C ILE A 367 -22.38 -7.64 5.12
N MET A 368 -22.59 -6.30 5.11
CA MET A 368 -23.79 -5.68 5.66
C MET A 368 -24.65 -5.11 4.54
N MET A 369 -25.92 -5.51 4.55
CA MET A 369 -26.93 -5.01 3.62
C MET A 369 -27.42 -3.62 4.04
N VAL A 370 -28.03 -2.90 3.11
CA VAL A 370 -28.58 -1.55 3.36
C VAL A 370 -29.65 -1.54 4.47
N ASP A 371 -30.38 -2.65 4.60
CA ASP A 371 -31.40 -2.83 5.65
C ASP A 371 -30.81 -3.17 7.03
N GLY A 372 -29.48 -3.24 7.15
CA GLY A 372 -28.79 -3.59 8.38
C GLY A 372 -28.68 -5.09 8.68
N THR A 373 -29.12 -5.95 7.76
CA THR A 373 -28.95 -7.41 7.90
C THR A 373 -27.58 -7.86 7.39
N ARG A 374 -27.08 -8.98 7.94
CA ARG A 374 -25.83 -9.61 7.48
C ARG A 374 -26.14 -10.52 6.29
N ALA A 375 -25.38 -10.35 5.20
CA ALA A 375 -25.46 -11.24 4.05
C ALA A 375 -24.89 -12.64 4.36
N SER A 376 -25.43 -13.67 3.69
CA SER A 376 -24.86 -15.02 3.69
C SER A 376 -23.61 -15.07 2.81
N HIS A 377 -22.74 -16.06 3.05
CA HIS A 377 -21.58 -16.34 2.22
C HIS A 377 -21.99 -17.18 0.99
N ASP A 378 -22.73 -16.57 0.08
CA ASP A 378 -23.31 -17.24 -1.11
C ASP A 378 -22.57 -16.89 -2.42
N GLY A 379 -21.57 -16.03 -2.33
CA GLY A 379 -20.79 -15.55 -3.48
C GLY A 379 -21.56 -14.63 -4.42
N LYS A 380 -22.72 -14.09 -4.01
CA LYS A 380 -23.63 -13.31 -4.87
C LYS A 380 -24.18 -12.07 -4.19
N THR A 381 -24.59 -12.20 -2.93
CA THR A 381 -25.24 -11.11 -2.19
C THR A 381 -24.24 -10.02 -1.87
N VAL A 382 -24.38 -8.86 -2.54
CA VAL A 382 -23.49 -7.71 -2.41
C VAL A 382 -23.98 -6.77 -1.31
N GLY A 383 -23.06 -6.34 -0.45
CA GLY A 383 -23.29 -5.33 0.57
C GLY A 383 -21.97 -4.65 0.96
N GLU A 384 -21.99 -3.77 1.95
CA GLU A 384 -20.79 -3.10 2.44
C GLU A 384 -19.91 -4.08 3.22
N LEU A 385 -18.64 -4.14 2.88
CA LEU A 385 -17.63 -4.90 3.62
C LEU A 385 -17.31 -4.17 4.94
N GLU A 386 -17.50 -4.87 6.04
CA GLU A 386 -17.07 -4.43 7.36
C GLU A 386 -16.02 -5.38 7.93
N VAL A 387 -15.00 -4.83 8.58
CA VAL A 387 -13.89 -5.60 9.17
C VAL A 387 -13.59 -5.18 10.60
N ARG A 388 -13.05 -6.12 11.40
CA ARG A 388 -12.48 -5.83 12.72
C ARG A 388 -11.30 -6.75 13.02
N GLY A 389 -10.40 -6.30 13.88
CA GLY A 389 -9.24 -7.09 14.28
C GLY A 389 -8.25 -6.26 15.09
N PRO A 390 -7.19 -6.87 15.65
CA PRO A 390 -6.28 -6.22 16.60
C PRO A 390 -5.39 -5.14 16.00
N TRP A 391 -5.30 -5.04 14.68
CA TRP A 391 -4.60 -3.99 13.94
C TRP A 391 -5.52 -3.20 13.00
N ILE A 392 -6.84 -3.29 13.22
CA ILE A 392 -7.82 -2.46 12.52
C ILE A 392 -8.04 -1.19 13.36
N ALA A 393 -8.05 -0.03 12.71
CA ALA A 393 -8.26 1.25 13.37
C ALA A 393 -9.65 1.32 14.04
N SER A 394 -9.72 1.91 15.22
CA SER A 394 -10.97 2.13 15.96
C SER A 394 -11.53 3.55 15.80
N SER A 395 -10.74 4.48 15.25
CA SER A 395 -11.12 5.87 14.95
C SER A 395 -10.08 6.53 14.08
N TYR A 396 -10.42 7.69 13.49
CA TYR A 396 -9.43 8.60 12.90
C TYR A 396 -8.90 9.60 13.93
N TYR A 397 -7.67 10.01 13.75
CA TYR A 397 -7.00 10.99 14.60
C TYR A 397 -7.68 12.36 14.52
N ASN A 398 -8.13 12.89 15.68
CA ASN A 398 -8.77 14.20 15.78
C ASN A 398 -9.91 14.47 14.78
N MET A 399 -10.69 13.43 14.42
CA MET A 399 -11.82 13.53 13.50
C MET A 399 -13.07 12.82 14.06
N PRO A 400 -13.69 13.32 15.15
CA PRO A 400 -14.86 12.69 15.77
C PRO A 400 -16.09 12.67 14.84
N GLU A 401 -16.17 13.57 13.87
CA GLU A 401 -17.22 13.61 12.82
C GLU A 401 -17.22 12.37 11.92
N GLU A 402 -16.12 11.68 11.84
CA GLU A 402 -15.95 10.44 11.06
C GLU A 402 -16.35 9.18 11.86
N ALA A 403 -16.85 9.32 13.09
CA ALA A 403 -17.24 8.18 13.93
C ALA A 403 -18.27 7.25 13.26
N HIS A 404 -19.06 7.77 12.29
CA HIS A 404 -20.00 7.00 11.50
C HIS A 404 -19.36 5.89 10.65
N ARG A 405 -18.05 5.93 10.48
CA ARG A 405 -17.25 4.88 9.81
C ARG A 405 -17.12 3.61 10.64
N TRP A 406 -17.52 3.62 11.88
CA TRP A 406 -17.57 2.44 12.73
C TRP A 406 -19.02 2.14 13.10
N SER A 407 -19.39 0.86 13.00
CA SER A 407 -20.70 0.39 13.44
C SER A 407 -20.80 0.45 14.99
N PRO A 408 -22.03 0.49 15.55
CA PRO A 408 -22.20 0.51 17.01
C PRO A 408 -21.58 -0.68 17.75
N ASP A 409 -21.40 -1.81 17.07
CA ASP A 409 -20.75 -3.03 17.57
C ASP A 409 -19.26 -3.13 17.23
N GLY A 410 -18.64 -2.01 16.80
CA GLY A 410 -17.19 -1.81 16.69
C GLY A 410 -16.55 -2.35 15.41
N TRP A 411 -17.28 -2.48 14.30
CA TRP A 411 -16.72 -2.84 13.00
C TRP A 411 -16.40 -1.60 12.16
N LEU A 412 -15.26 -1.62 11.50
CA LEU A 412 -14.91 -0.60 10.50
C LEU A 412 -15.72 -0.82 9.23
N ARG A 413 -16.49 0.18 8.82
CA ARG A 413 -17.14 0.27 7.52
C ARG A 413 -16.14 0.72 6.48
N THR A 414 -15.77 -0.19 5.58
CA THR A 414 -14.66 0.06 4.65
C THR A 414 -15.04 1.01 3.51
N GLY A 415 -16.32 1.10 3.18
CA GLY A 415 -16.83 1.76 1.98
C GLY A 415 -16.60 0.94 0.71
N ASP A 416 -16.11 -0.28 0.82
CA ASP A 416 -16.01 -1.23 -0.28
C ASP A 416 -17.27 -2.10 -0.32
N MET A 417 -17.88 -2.21 -1.51
CA MET A 417 -18.99 -3.15 -1.76
C MET A 417 -18.41 -4.48 -2.20
N ALA A 418 -18.84 -5.55 -1.54
CA ALA A 418 -18.28 -6.88 -1.75
C ALA A 418 -19.33 -7.98 -1.54
N HIS A 419 -19.00 -9.18 -1.94
CA HIS A 419 -19.62 -10.42 -1.49
C HIS A 419 -18.58 -11.39 -0.96
N ILE A 420 -19.02 -12.37 -0.15
CA ILE A 420 -18.17 -13.45 0.35
C ILE A 420 -18.74 -14.77 -0.18
N ASP A 421 -17.87 -15.64 -0.73
CA ASP A 421 -18.30 -16.95 -1.22
C ASP A 421 -18.35 -18.00 -0.08
N GLU A 422 -18.84 -19.19 -0.41
CA GLU A 422 -18.96 -20.33 0.51
C GLU A 422 -17.61 -20.82 1.07
N TYR A 423 -16.51 -20.41 0.44
CA TYR A 423 -15.13 -20.69 0.91
C TYR A 423 -14.56 -19.56 1.75
N GLY A 424 -15.32 -18.45 1.95
CA GLY A 424 -14.90 -17.30 2.74
C GLY A 424 -14.04 -16.30 1.98
N TYR A 425 -13.92 -16.43 0.64
CA TYR A 425 -13.17 -15.44 -0.15
C TYR A 425 -14.03 -14.22 -0.41
N ILE A 426 -13.45 -13.07 -0.13
CA ILE A 426 -14.01 -11.76 -0.40
C ILE A 426 -13.73 -11.41 -1.86
N LYS A 427 -14.78 -11.05 -2.60
CA LYS A 427 -14.64 -10.39 -3.91
C LYS A 427 -15.19 -8.97 -3.80
N LEU A 428 -14.31 -7.99 -4.00
CA LEU A 428 -14.75 -6.61 -4.14
C LEU A 428 -15.48 -6.44 -5.47
N VAL A 429 -16.61 -5.77 -5.40
CA VAL A 429 -17.40 -5.40 -6.58
C VAL A 429 -17.01 -4.00 -7.01
N ASP A 430 -17.00 -3.04 -6.07
CA ASP A 430 -16.59 -1.66 -6.30
C ASP A 430 -16.49 -0.88 -4.98
N ARG A 431 -16.10 0.39 -5.04
CA ARG A 431 -16.37 1.35 -3.97
C ARG A 431 -17.86 1.72 -3.99
N SER A 432 -18.47 1.92 -2.82
CA SER A 432 -19.89 2.30 -2.73
C SER A 432 -20.25 3.54 -3.55
N LYS A 433 -19.29 4.47 -3.71
CA LYS A 433 -19.40 5.70 -4.53
C LYS A 433 -19.05 5.50 -6.01
N ASP A 434 -18.40 4.41 -6.38
CA ASP A 434 -17.93 4.13 -7.74
C ASP A 434 -18.82 3.09 -8.44
N LEU A 435 -19.61 2.35 -7.67
CA LEU A 435 -20.58 1.38 -8.15
C LEU A 435 -21.65 2.10 -8.99
N ILE A 436 -21.85 1.63 -10.21
CA ILE A 436 -22.74 2.29 -11.19
C ILE A 436 -24.15 1.75 -11.02
N LYS A 437 -25.11 2.64 -10.74
CA LYS A 437 -26.53 2.28 -10.56
C LYS A 437 -27.30 2.48 -11.83
N SER A 438 -27.58 1.41 -12.54
CA SER A 438 -28.26 1.45 -13.84
C SER A 438 -29.58 0.69 -13.80
N GLY A 439 -30.70 1.41 -13.92
CA GLY A 439 -32.03 0.80 -13.98
C GLY A 439 -32.44 -0.02 -12.75
N GLY A 440 -31.87 0.30 -11.58
CA GLY A 440 -32.11 -0.44 -10.33
C GLY A 440 -31.11 -1.56 -10.05
N GLU A 441 -30.26 -1.91 -11.02
CA GLU A 441 -29.22 -2.92 -10.91
C GLU A 441 -27.84 -2.28 -10.73
N TRP A 442 -26.90 -3.02 -10.16
CA TRP A 442 -25.54 -2.57 -9.92
C TRP A 442 -24.58 -3.11 -10.98
N ILE A 443 -23.72 -2.22 -11.50
CA ILE A 443 -22.66 -2.58 -12.44
C ILE A 443 -21.31 -2.29 -11.77
N SER A 444 -20.46 -3.31 -11.71
CA SER A 444 -19.08 -3.17 -11.25
C SER A 444 -18.23 -2.46 -12.30
N SER A 445 -17.73 -1.30 -11.96
CA SER A 445 -16.78 -0.59 -12.82
C SER A 445 -15.43 -1.32 -12.87
N VAL A 446 -15.03 -1.97 -11.78
CA VAL A 446 -13.77 -2.72 -11.66
C VAL A 446 -13.78 -3.96 -12.55
N ASP A 447 -14.88 -4.72 -12.61
CA ASP A 447 -14.96 -5.90 -13.47
C ASP A 447 -14.88 -5.51 -14.96
N LEU A 448 -15.51 -4.40 -15.35
CA LEU A 448 -15.42 -3.88 -16.72
C LEU A 448 -14.01 -3.38 -17.07
N GLU A 449 -13.33 -2.68 -16.15
CA GLU A 449 -11.95 -2.23 -16.29
C GLU A 449 -10.99 -3.41 -16.49
N ASN A 450 -11.10 -4.42 -15.63
CA ASN A 450 -10.27 -5.63 -15.72
C ASN A 450 -10.48 -6.39 -17.03
N ALA A 451 -11.72 -6.47 -17.47
CA ALA A 451 -12.03 -7.12 -18.75
C ALA A 451 -11.44 -6.33 -19.93
N LEU A 452 -11.60 -5.00 -19.95
CA LEU A 452 -11.04 -4.13 -20.97
C LEU A 452 -9.51 -4.22 -21.02
N MET A 453 -8.84 -4.22 -19.87
CA MET A 453 -7.38 -4.39 -19.78
C MET A 453 -6.90 -5.78 -20.22
N GLY A 454 -7.80 -6.74 -20.38
CA GLY A 454 -7.54 -8.03 -21.03
C GLY A 454 -7.57 -8.01 -22.56
N HIS A 455 -7.96 -6.90 -23.18
CA HIS A 455 -7.96 -6.76 -24.65
C HIS A 455 -6.55 -6.43 -25.16
N PRO A 456 -6.04 -7.07 -26.23
CA PRO A 456 -4.65 -6.89 -26.71
C PRO A 456 -4.25 -5.45 -27.00
N SER A 457 -5.17 -4.61 -27.47
CA SER A 457 -4.91 -3.21 -27.80
C SER A 457 -5.04 -2.26 -26.60
N VAL A 458 -5.54 -2.71 -25.44
CA VAL A 458 -5.83 -1.84 -24.30
C VAL A 458 -4.69 -1.90 -23.30
N LYS A 459 -4.09 -0.75 -23.02
CA LYS A 459 -3.08 -0.57 -21.98
C LYS A 459 -3.73 -0.35 -20.61
N GLU A 460 -4.73 0.55 -20.56
CA GLU A 460 -5.42 0.95 -19.33
C GLU A 460 -6.88 1.27 -19.64
N ALA A 461 -7.74 1.00 -18.65
CA ALA A 461 -9.14 1.39 -18.73
C ALA A 461 -9.66 1.82 -17.35
N ALA A 462 -10.45 2.88 -17.31
CA ALA A 462 -11.24 3.28 -16.15
C ALA A 462 -12.71 3.45 -16.57
N VAL A 463 -13.62 2.95 -15.74
CA VAL A 463 -15.06 3.03 -16.01
C VAL A 463 -15.73 3.84 -14.90
N ILE A 464 -16.56 4.79 -15.30
CA ILE A 464 -17.34 5.64 -14.38
C ILE A 464 -18.83 5.58 -14.70
N GLY A 465 -19.66 5.75 -13.68
CA GLY A 465 -21.07 6.04 -13.85
C GLY A 465 -21.26 7.50 -14.26
N VAL A 466 -22.01 7.72 -15.33
CA VAL A 466 -22.41 9.05 -15.78
C VAL A 466 -23.93 9.13 -15.83
N ALA A 467 -24.50 10.24 -15.36
CA ALA A 467 -25.94 10.45 -15.28
C ALA A 467 -26.63 10.18 -16.63
N HIS A 468 -27.72 9.42 -16.59
CA HIS A 468 -28.48 9.05 -17.79
C HIS A 468 -29.99 9.30 -17.58
N PRO A 469 -30.67 9.97 -18.52
CA PRO A 469 -32.09 10.39 -18.35
C PRO A 469 -33.04 9.23 -18.01
N LYS A 470 -32.78 8.03 -18.54
CA LYS A 470 -33.66 6.86 -18.39
C LYS A 470 -33.21 5.89 -17.29
N TRP A 471 -31.88 5.74 -17.07
CA TRP A 471 -31.32 4.63 -16.31
C TRP A 471 -30.66 5.04 -14.99
N GLN A 472 -30.78 6.29 -14.54
CA GLN A 472 -30.04 6.95 -13.49
C GLN A 472 -28.58 7.18 -13.88
N GLU A 473 -27.81 6.11 -14.07
CA GLU A 473 -26.44 6.15 -14.57
C GLU A 473 -26.23 5.12 -15.66
N ARG A 474 -25.27 5.38 -16.54
CA ARG A 474 -24.73 4.41 -17.48
C ARG A 474 -23.20 4.41 -17.44
N PRO A 475 -22.57 3.24 -17.68
CA PRO A 475 -21.12 3.17 -17.71
C PRO A 475 -20.54 3.90 -18.92
N LEU A 476 -19.52 4.74 -18.67
CA LEU A 476 -18.65 5.35 -19.66
C LEU A 476 -17.24 4.82 -19.39
N ALA A 477 -16.61 4.23 -20.42
CA ALA A 477 -15.26 3.71 -20.37
C ALA A 477 -14.26 4.72 -20.94
N VAL A 478 -13.23 5.08 -20.17
CA VAL A 478 -12.06 5.84 -20.62
C VAL A 478 -10.93 4.86 -20.85
N VAL A 479 -10.40 4.79 -22.08
CA VAL A 479 -9.47 3.76 -22.52
C VAL A 479 -8.18 4.38 -23.03
N VAL A 480 -7.04 3.86 -22.60
CA VAL A 480 -5.71 4.15 -23.12
C VAL A 480 -5.25 2.92 -23.91
N LEU A 481 -4.89 3.11 -25.17
CA LEU A 481 -4.39 2.04 -26.02
C LEU A 481 -2.89 1.81 -25.84
N ASN A 482 -2.44 0.60 -26.16
CA ASN A 482 -1.04 0.29 -26.31
C ASN A 482 -0.42 1.10 -27.47
N GLU A 483 0.84 1.45 -27.37
CA GLU A 483 1.53 2.20 -28.41
C GLU A 483 1.55 1.41 -29.74
N GLY A 484 1.18 2.08 -30.83
CA GLY A 484 1.13 1.48 -32.16
C GLY A 484 -0.06 0.53 -32.39
N THR A 485 -1.03 0.47 -31.48
CA THR A 485 -2.26 -0.30 -31.68
C THR A 485 -3.46 0.63 -31.94
N GLU A 486 -4.48 0.09 -32.60
CA GLU A 486 -5.77 0.74 -32.79
C GLU A 486 -6.87 -0.16 -32.26
N ALA A 487 -7.92 0.42 -31.74
CA ALA A 487 -9.16 -0.24 -31.38
C ALA A 487 -10.33 0.76 -31.48
N HIS A 488 -11.49 0.26 -31.84
CA HIS A 488 -12.71 1.08 -31.96
C HIS A 488 -13.73 0.72 -30.87
N ALA A 489 -14.58 1.66 -30.52
CA ALA A 489 -15.62 1.46 -29.51
C ALA A 489 -16.50 0.23 -29.78
N ALA A 490 -16.80 -0.07 -31.05
CA ALA A 490 -17.59 -1.24 -31.45
C ALA A 490 -16.88 -2.56 -31.11
N GLU A 491 -15.58 -2.64 -31.36
CA GLU A 491 -14.72 -3.81 -31.07
C GLU A 491 -14.66 -4.07 -29.55
N LEU A 492 -14.39 -3.03 -28.76
CA LEU A 492 -14.33 -3.15 -27.28
C LEU A 492 -15.69 -3.51 -26.70
N ARG A 493 -16.78 -2.99 -27.28
CA ARG A 493 -18.14 -3.36 -26.89
C ARG A 493 -18.44 -4.84 -27.17
N GLU A 494 -18.06 -5.34 -28.34
CA GLU A 494 -18.21 -6.74 -28.71
C GLU A 494 -17.37 -7.66 -27.79
N PHE A 495 -16.13 -7.28 -27.51
CA PHE A 495 -15.26 -7.99 -26.60
C PHE A 495 -15.85 -8.11 -25.19
N LEU A 496 -16.45 -7.04 -24.68
CA LEU A 496 -17.14 -7.07 -23.39
C LEU A 496 -18.46 -7.87 -23.45
N ALA A 497 -19.22 -7.79 -24.52
CA ALA A 497 -20.48 -8.50 -24.69
C ALA A 497 -20.34 -10.03 -24.65
N ALA A 498 -19.14 -10.55 -24.92
CA ALA A 498 -18.82 -11.97 -24.75
C ALA A 498 -18.75 -12.41 -23.28
N LYS A 499 -18.57 -11.47 -22.33
CA LYS A 499 -18.33 -11.73 -20.90
C LYS A 499 -19.43 -11.14 -19.99
N PHE A 500 -20.11 -10.10 -20.43
CA PHE A 500 -21.10 -9.33 -19.64
C PHE A 500 -22.46 -9.30 -20.32
N ALA A 501 -23.50 -9.18 -19.51
CA ALA A 501 -24.84 -8.95 -20.03
C ALA A 501 -24.89 -7.58 -20.74
N LYS A 502 -25.69 -7.48 -21.81
CA LYS A 502 -25.78 -6.27 -22.67
C LYS A 502 -26.00 -4.98 -21.87
N TRP A 503 -26.76 -5.03 -20.80
CA TRP A 503 -27.07 -3.85 -19.96
C TRP A 503 -25.88 -3.41 -19.07
N GLN A 504 -24.88 -4.26 -18.87
CA GLN A 504 -23.68 -3.96 -18.09
C GLN A 504 -22.59 -3.28 -18.97
N VAL A 505 -22.62 -3.53 -20.28
CA VAL A 505 -21.59 -3.04 -21.19
C VAL A 505 -21.65 -1.50 -21.29
N PRO A 506 -20.51 -0.80 -21.34
CA PRO A 506 -20.48 0.66 -21.50
C PRO A 506 -21.18 1.14 -22.76
N ASP A 507 -22.02 2.17 -22.60
CA ASP A 507 -22.70 2.83 -23.72
C ASP A 507 -21.75 3.75 -24.50
N ALA A 508 -20.68 4.25 -23.87
CA ALA A 508 -19.68 5.09 -24.50
C ALA A 508 -18.25 4.68 -24.15
N PHE A 509 -17.35 4.89 -25.12
CA PHE A 509 -15.91 4.69 -24.98
C PHE A 509 -15.19 5.97 -25.40
N VAL A 510 -14.35 6.50 -24.52
CA VAL A 510 -13.51 7.67 -24.76
C VAL A 510 -12.05 7.23 -24.78
N PHE A 511 -11.36 7.50 -25.88
CA PHE A 511 -9.94 7.21 -26.00
C PHE A 511 -9.12 8.39 -25.48
N ALA A 512 -8.24 8.14 -24.52
CA ALA A 512 -7.41 9.14 -23.87
C ALA A 512 -5.92 8.77 -23.98
N LYS A 513 -5.05 9.76 -23.82
CA LYS A 513 -3.60 9.52 -23.75
C LYS A 513 -3.19 8.95 -22.39
N GLU A 514 -3.89 9.34 -21.33
CA GLU A 514 -3.64 8.93 -19.95
C GLU A 514 -4.93 9.01 -19.12
N ILE A 515 -4.98 8.24 -18.04
CA ILE A 515 -6.05 8.28 -17.04
C ILE A 515 -5.51 8.98 -15.79
N PRO A 516 -6.22 10.00 -15.23
CA PRO A 516 -5.82 10.66 -14.00
C PRO A 516 -5.58 9.68 -12.85
N ARG A 517 -4.49 9.88 -12.07
CA ARG A 517 -4.10 8.99 -10.99
C ARG A 517 -3.97 9.71 -9.65
N THR A 518 -4.11 8.94 -8.60
CA THR A 518 -3.72 9.36 -7.26
C THR A 518 -2.20 9.31 -7.12
N SER A 519 -1.67 9.91 -6.04
CA SER A 519 -0.26 9.88 -5.68
C SER A 519 0.34 8.48 -5.52
N VAL A 520 -0.52 7.47 -5.36
CA VAL A 520 -0.13 6.05 -5.21
C VAL A 520 -0.45 5.20 -6.45
N GLY A 521 -0.71 5.84 -7.58
CA GLY A 521 -0.90 5.16 -8.87
C GLY A 521 -2.30 4.61 -9.13
N LYS A 522 -3.29 4.78 -8.22
CA LYS A 522 -4.69 4.37 -8.45
C LYS A 522 -5.41 5.35 -9.39
N PHE A 523 -6.33 4.87 -10.20
CA PHE A 523 -7.17 5.74 -11.03
C PHE A 523 -8.00 6.70 -10.19
N ARG A 524 -7.98 7.99 -10.54
CA ARG A 524 -8.74 9.03 -9.85
C ARG A 524 -10.09 9.25 -10.55
N LYS A 525 -11.04 8.32 -10.29
CA LYS A 525 -12.37 8.35 -10.90
C LYS A 525 -13.15 9.65 -10.59
N THR A 526 -12.86 10.31 -9.47
CA THR A 526 -13.45 11.63 -9.17
C THR A 526 -13.08 12.66 -10.21
N ALA A 527 -11.83 12.74 -10.65
CA ALA A 527 -11.42 13.65 -11.72
C ALA A 527 -12.07 13.32 -13.06
N LEU A 528 -12.26 12.03 -13.36
CA LEU A 528 -13.00 11.64 -14.56
C LEU A 528 -14.48 12.04 -14.49
N ARG A 529 -15.14 11.88 -13.32
CA ARG A 529 -16.53 12.33 -13.14
C ARG A 529 -16.67 13.84 -13.29
N GLU A 530 -15.72 14.61 -12.77
CA GLU A 530 -15.67 16.07 -12.96
C GLU A 530 -15.49 16.41 -14.44
N GLN A 531 -14.60 15.73 -15.16
CA GLN A 531 -14.34 15.93 -16.59
C GLN A 531 -15.56 15.61 -17.45
N PHE A 532 -16.33 14.60 -17.09
CA PHE A 532 -17.49 14.13 -17.85
C PHE A 532 -18.83 14.49 -17.20
N LEU A 533 -18.86 15.49 -16.32
CA LEU A 533 -20.08 15.92 -15.62
C LEU A 533 -21.21 16.32 -16.59
N ASP A 534 -20.85 17.01 -17.68
CA ASP A 534 -21.77 17.51 -18.72
C ASP A 534 -21.87 16.58 -19.93
N TRP A 535 -21.51 15.28 -19.76
CA TRP A 535 -21.58 14.30 -20.84
C TRP A 535 -22.98 14.16 -21.39
N LYS A 536 -23.10 14.19 -22.73
CA LYS A 536 -24.38 13.99 -23.43
C LYS A 536 -24.34 12.64 -24.13
N TRP A 537 -25.28 11.79 -23.77
CA TRP A 537 -25.47 10.51 -24.44
C TRP A 537 -26.02 10.76 -25.85
N GLU A 538 -25.43 10.08 -26.82
CA GLU A 538 -25.97 10.04 -28.17
C GLU A 538 -27.32 9.32 -28.13
N SER A 539 -28.36 9.93 -28.72
CA SER A 539 -29.75 9.47 -28.72
C SER A 539 -29.95 8.23 -29.58
#